data_4f1a29ba073bbe9004dcdd36c4ceb18c
#
_entry.id   4f1a29ba073bbe9004dcdd36c4ceb18c
#
_cell.length_a   1.000
_cell.length_b   1.000
_cell.length_c   1.000
_cell.angle_alpha   90.00
_cell.angle_beta   90.00
_cell.angle_gamma   90.00
#
_symmetry.space_group_name_H-M   'P 1'
#
loop_
_entity.id
_entity.type
_entity.pdbx_description
1 polymer ?
#
loop_
_entity_poly.entity_id
_entity_poly.type
_entity_poly.pdbx_seq_one_letter_code
_entity_poly.pdbx_strand_id
1 'polypeptide(L)'
;MAENEQMQGSESLYSLYRRGMELLEDGDFEEATGPLREAARQAPEKSSVREALGRALFRTRHYAEAATEFEAVVETHPVNDYAHFCLGRALSLTGRIDRARHHLALASNLRPERRDYRIYRERLPAQS
;
A
#
# COMPACT_ATOMS: atom_id res chain seq x y z
N MET A 1 -21.76 1.05 -31.36
CA MET A 1 -21.40 2.13 -30.49
C MET A 1 -21.50 1.79 -29.02
N ALA A 2 -22.44 0.90 -28.67
CA ALA A 2 -22.50 0.39 -27.29
C ALA A 2 -21.20 -0.29 -26.88
N GLU A 3 -20.56 -0.98 -27.81
CA GLU A 3 -19.29 -1.65 -27.54
C GLU A 3 -18.19 -0.66 -27.17
N ASN A 4 -18.15 0.49 -27.86
CA ASN A 4 -17.14 1.51 -27.56
C ASN A 4 -17.36 2.12 -26.19
N GLU A 5 -18.61 2.33 -25.81
CA GLU A 5 -18.93 2.86 -24.49
C GLU A 5 -18.53 1.89 -23.40
N GLN A 6 -18.79 0.59 -23.62
CA GLN A 6 -18.38 -0.44 -22.67
C GLN A 6 -16.85 -0.51 -22.53
N MET A 7 -16.14 -0.39 -23.65
CA MET A 7 -14.68 -0.40 -23.63
C MET A 7 -14.12 0.82 -22.92
N GLN A 8 -14.75 1.97 -23.06
CA GLN A 8 -14.34 3.18 -22.37
C GLN A 8 -14.62 3.08 -20.87
N GLY A 9 -15.72 2.42 -20.49
CA GLY A 9 -16.11 2.26 -19.10
C GLY A 9 -15.41 1.12 -18.38
N SER A 10 -14.76 0.22 -19.13
CA SER A 10 -14.13 -0.96 -18.55
C SER A 10 -12.72 -1.13 -19.06
N GLU A 11 -11.87 -0.18 -18.71
CA GLU A 11 -10.44 -0.28 -18.98
C GLU A 11 -9.93 -1.57 -18.33
N SER A 12 -9.02 -2.30 -19.02
CA SER A 12 -8.53 -3.58 -18.54
C SER A 12 -7.73 -3.42 -17.25
N LEU A 13 -7.72 -4.46 -16.45
CA LEU A 13 -6.93 -4.51 -15.22
C LEU A 13 -5.46 -4.20 -15.51
N TYR A 14 -4.91 -4.82 -16.55
CA TYR A 14 -3.52 -4.60 -16.93
C TYR A 14 -3.25 -3.13 -17.26
N SER A 15 -4.12 -2.51 -18.04
CA SER A 15 -3.96 -1.12 -18.43
C SER A 15 -4.04 -0.18 -17.23
N LEU A 16 -5.00 -0.43 -16.34
CA LEU A 16 -5.17 0.37 -15.12
C LEU A 16 -3.94 0.25 -14.22
N TYR A 17 -3.46 -0.96 -14.01
CA TYR A 17 -2.31 -1.20 -13.16
C TYR A 17 -1.06 -0.54 -13.74
N ARG A 18 -0.82 -0.73 -15.03
CA ARG A 18 0.33 -0.14 -15.69
C ARG A 18 0.32 1.38 -15.61
N ARG A 19 -0.82 1.98 -15.88
CA ARG A 19 -0.98 3.44 -15.82
C ARG A 19 -0.74 3.95 -14.39
N GLY A 20 -1.30 3.24 -13.41
CA GLY A 20 -1.10 3.60 -12.01
C GLY A 20 0.37 3.50 -11.61
N MET A 21 1.06 2.45 -12.04
CA MET A 21 2.48 2.27 -11.72
C MET A 21 3.34 3.34 -12.38
N GLU A 22 3.06 3.72 -13.62
CA GLU A 22 3.77 4.79 -14.30
C GLU A 22 3.61 6.11 -13.54
N LEU A 23 2.39 6.40 -13.09
CA LEU A 23 2.13 7.61 -12.32
C LEU A 23 2.86 7.59 -10.97
N LEU A 24 2.92 6.43 -10.33
CA LEU A 24 3.69 6.29 -9.08
C LEU A 24 5.17 6.58 -9.32
N GLU A 25 5.73 6.00 -10.38
CA GLU A 25 7.14 6.20 -10.71
C GLU A 25 7.46 7.65 -11.02
N ASP A 26 6.52 8.35 -11.64
CA ASP A 26 6.68 9.76 -11.98
C ASP A 26 6.45 10.69 -10.78
N GLY A 27 5.98 10.15 -9.66
CA GLY A 27 5.68 10.95 -8.48
C GLY A 27 4.31 11.60 -8.52
N ASP A 28 3.47 11.21 -9.48
CA ASP A 28 2.11 11.74 -9.62
C ASP A 28 1.14 10.92 -8.79
N PHE A 29 1.31 11.00 -7.47
CA PHE A 29 0.64 10.11 -6.52
C PHE A 29 -0.88 10.33 -6.49
N GLU A 30 -1.33 11.58 -6.57
CA GLU A 30 -2.76 11.87 -6.61
C GLU A 30 -3.42 11.22 -7.83
N GLU A 31 -2.82 11.40 -9.00
CA GLU A 31 -3.36 10.84 -10.23
C GLU A 31 -3.28 9.32 -10.24
N ALA A 32 -2.32 8.75 -9.54
CA ALA A 32 -2.16 7.29 -9.49
C ALA A 32 -3.31 6.61 -8.74
N THR A 33 -3.93 7.28 -7.78
CA THR A 33 -4.97 6.65 -6.97
C THR A 33 -6.19 6.23 -7.79
N GLY A 34 -6.58 7.02 -8.79
CA GLY A 34 -7.76 6.72 -9.60
C GLY A 34 -7.67 5.36 -10.28
N PRO A 35 -6.70 5.16 -11.19
CA PRO A 35 -6.59 3.86 -11.86
C PRO A 35 -6.29 2.70 -10.91
N LEU A 36 -5.54 2.93 -9.83
CA LEU A 36 -5.24 1.86 -8.88
C LEU A 36 -6.47 1.47 -8.05
N ARG A 37 -7.33 2.43 -7.68
CA ARG A 37 -8.60 2.09 -7.03
C ARG A 37 -9.47 1.24 -7.92
N GLU A 38 -9.58 1.61 -9.20
CA GLU A 38 -10.39 0.84 -10.13
C GLU A 38 -9.81 -0.55 -10.34
N ALA A 39 -8.49 -0.66 -10.44
CA ALA A 39 -7.84 -1.97 -10.54
C ALA A 39 -8.12 -2.83 -9.32
N ALA A 40 -8.05 -2.25 -8.11
CA ALA A 40 -8.34 -2.97 -6.86
C ALA A 40 -9.81 -3.39 -6.80
N ARG A 41 -10.71 -2.57 -7.33
CA ARG A 41 -12.12 -2.92 -7.38
C ARG A 41 -12.36 -4.12 -8.31
N GLN A 42 -11.67 -4.15 -9.44
CA GLN A 42 -11.80 -5.25 -10.41
C GLN A 42 -11.16 -6.54 -9.90
N ALA A 43 -10.06 -6.43 -9.17
CA ALA A 43 -9.31 -7.61 -8.72
C ALA A 43 -8.85 -7.41 -7.26
N PRO A 44 -9.79 -7.49 -6.31
CA PRO A 44 -9.47 -7.22 -4.91
C PRO A 44 -8.48 -8.22 -4.30
N GLU A 45 -8.31 -9.38 -4.91
CA GLU A 45 -7.39 -10.41 -4.45
C GLU A 45 -5.95 -10.20 -4.92
N LYS A 46 -5.71 -9.24 -5.81
CA LYS A 46 -4.37 -9.02 -6.36
C LYS A 46 -3.54 -8.15 -5.41
N SER A 47 -2.61 -8.79 -4.72
CA SER A 47 -1.75 -8.11 -3.75
C SER A 47 -0.89 -7.01 -4.35
N SER A 48 -0.39 -7.22 -5.57
CA SER A 48 0.42 -6.20 -6.25
C SER A 48 -0.36 -4.90 -6.47
N VAL A 49 -1.65 -5.02 -6.80
CA VAL A 49 -2.51 -3.86 -7.01
C VAL A 49 -2.77 -3.16 -5.67
N ARG A 50 -3.08 -3.93 -4.64
CA ARG A 50 -3.33 -3.36 -3.31
C ARG A 50 -2.10 -2.67 -2.75
N GLU A 51 -0.92 -3.26 -2.96
CA GLU A 51 0.32 -2.64 -2.52
C GLU A 51 0.57 -1.32 -3.26
N ALA A 52 0.35 -1.30 -4.57
CA ALA A 52 0.51 -0.08 -5.36
C ALA A 52 -0.47 1.01 -4.91
N LEU A 53 -1.73 0.64 -4.69
CA LEU A 53 -2.74 1.58 -4.20
C LEU A 53 -2.35 2.09 -2.81
N GLY A 54 -1.90 1.20 -1.93
CA GLY A 54 -1.45 1.58 -0.60
C GLY A 54 -0.33 2.61 -0.66
N ARG A 55 0.63 2.42 -1.57
CA ARG A 55 1.73 3.37 -1.75
C ARG A 55 1.23 4.74 -2.18
N ALA A 56 0.31 4.79 -3.15
CA ALA A 56 -0.26 6.05 -3.61
C ALA A 56 -1.03 6.74 -2.49
N LEU A 57 -1.84 5.99 -1.76
CA LEU A 57 -2.60 6.52 -0.64
C LEU A 57 -1.70 7.05 0.47
N PHE A 58 -0.61 6.35 0.76
CA PHE A 58 0.35 6.80 1.76
C PHE A 58 0.98 8.14 1.34
N ARG A 59 1.40 8.24 0.10
CA ARG A 59 2.07 9.45 -0.39
C ARG A 59 1.11 10.63 -0.50
N THR A 60 -0.19 10.39 -0.56
CA THR A 60 -1.22 11.45 -0.56
C THR A 60 -1.81 11.66 0.84
N ARG A 61 -1.20 11.09 1.86
CA ARG A 61 -1.56 11.25 3.28
C ARG A 61 -2.90 10.64 3.66
N HIS A 62 -3.36 9.67 2.90
CA HIS A 62 -4.55 8.88 3.25
C HIS A 62 -4.10 7.65 4.02
N TYR A 63 -3.55 7.88 5.23
CA TYR A 63 -2.85 6.85 5.99
C TYR A 63 -3.76 5.71 6.45
N ALA A 64 -4.98 6.02 6.88
CA ALA A 64 -5.91 4.99 7.32
C ALA A 64 -6.30 4.06 6.16
N GLU A 65 -6.57 4.64 4.99
CA GLU A 65 -6.88 3.83 3.81
C GLU A 65 -5.65 3.03 3.37
N ALA A 66 -4.47 3.65 3.41
CA ALA A 66 -3.24 2.95 3.06
C ALA A 66 -3.04 1.74 3.97
N ALA A 67 -3.29 1.89 5.28
CA ALA A 67 -3.18 0.79 6.22
C ALA A 67 -4.12 -0.35 5.85
N THR A 68 -5.35 -0.04 5.42
CA THR A 68 -6.30 -1.06 4.99
C THR A 68 -5.77 -1.87 3.81
N GLU A 69 -5.16 -1.20 2.84
CA GLU A 69 -4.61 -1.89 1.67
C GLU A 69 -3.43 -2.78 2.05
N PHE A 70 -2.50 -2.27 2.85
CA PHE A 70 -1.36 -3.07 3.29
C PHE A 70 -1.77 -4.21 4.23
N GLU A 71 -2.81 -4.01 5.05
CA GLU A 71 -3.36 -5.08 5.88
C GLU A 71 -3.81 -6.26 5.01
N ALA A 72 -4.51 -5.96 3.92
CA ALA A 72 -4.94 -7.01 3.00
C ALA A 72 -3.75 -7.77 2.40
N VAL A 73 -2.65 -7.06 2.12
CA VAL A 73 -1.45 -7.71 1.58
C VAL A 73 -0.83 -8.65 2.62
N VAL A 74 -0.66 -8.21 3.87
CA VAL A 74 0.00 -9.06 4.88
C VAL A 74 -0.87 -10.24 5.29
N GLU A 75 -2.18 -10.14 5.17
CA GLU A 75 -3.07 -11.27 5.44
C GLU A 75 -2.82 -12.44 4.49
N THR A 76 -2.54 -12.15 3.22
CA THR A 76 -2.31 -13.20 2.22
C THR A 76 -0.82 -13.47 2.00
N HIS A 77 0.04 -12.55 2.37
CA HIS A 77 1.49 -12.67 2.21
C HIS A 77 2.20 -12.25 3.50
N PRO A 78 2.10 -13.08 4.55
CA PRO A 78 2.61 -12.69 5.88
C PRO A 78 4.12 -12.52 5.97
N VAL A 79 4.88 -12.98 4.97
CA VAL A 79 6.34 -12.79 4.95
C VAL A 79 6.76 -11.64 4.02
N ASN A 80 5.82 -10.83 3.57
CA ASN A 80 6.15 -9.65 2.77
C ASN A 80 6.63 -8.54 3.71
N ASP A 81 7.94 -8.41 3.82
CA ASP A 81 8.56 -7.45 4.74
C ASP A 81 8.18 -6.01 4.41
N TYR A 82 8.16 -5.67 3.13
CA TYR A 82 7.83 -4.31 2.72
C TYR A 82 6.39 -3.93 3.09
N ALA A 83 5.45 -4.87 2.93
CA ALA A 83 4.05 -4.61 3.29
C ALA A 83 3.90 -4.41 4.80
N HIS A 84 4.61 -5.21 5.62
CA HIS A 84 4.61 -4.98 7.08
C HIS A 84 5.20 -3.62 7.42
N PHE A 85 6.27 -3.23 6.75
CA PHE A 85 6.90 -1.93 6.98
C PHE A 85 5.94 -0.78 6.65
N CYS A 86 5.32 -0.84 5.48
CA CYS A 86 4.37 0.20 5.06
C CYS A 86 3.14 0.25 5.97
N LEU A 87 2.63 -0.92 6.35
CA LEU A 87 1.51 -0.99 7.29
C LEU A 87 1.90 -0.36 8.62
N GLY A 88 3.06 -0.71 9.13
CA GLY A 88 3.54 -0.14 10.40
C GLY A 88 3.68 1.37 10.34
N ARG A 89 4.20 1.91 9.23
CA ARG A 89 4.31 3.36 9.08
C ARG A 89 2.94 4.03 9.03
N ALA A 90 2.02 3.46 8.28
CA ALA A 90 0.66 4.01 8.17
C ALA A 90 -0.05 4.00 9.52
N LEU A 91 0.08 2.89 10.26
CA LEU A 91 -0.50 2.77 11.59
C LEU A 91 0.10 3.78 12.57
N SER A 92 1.41 4.00 12.49
CA SER A 92 2.10 5.00 13.31
C SER A 92 1.53 6.39 13.06
N LEU A 93 1.31 6.73 11.81
CA LEU A 93 0.82 8.05 11.43
C LEU A 93 -0.67 8.25 11.72
N THR A 94 -1.39 7.18 12.05
CA THR A 94 -2.78 7.26 12.53
C THR A 94 -2.89 7.06 14.04
N GLY A 95 -1.76 7.04 14.75
CA GLY A 95 -1.73 6.95 16.21
C GLY A 95 -1.90 5.56 16.78
N ARG A 96 -1.92 4.54 15.95
CA ARG A 96 -2.05 3.14 16.39
C ARG A 96 -0.68 2.55 16.68
N ILE A 97 -0.07 3.04 17.73
CA ILE A 97 1.34 2.82 18.02
C ILE A 97 1.65 1.34 18.33
N ASP A 98 0.81 0.67 19.10
CA ASP A 98 1.05 -0.72 19.46
C ASP A 98 1.03 -1.63 18.22
N ARG A 99 0.06 -1.44 17.34
CA ARG A 99 -0.01 -2.21 16.10
C ARG A 99 1.15 -1.85 15.17
N ALA A 100 1.49 -0.55 15.13
CA ALA A 100 2.64 -0.10 14.33
C ALA A 100 3.92 -0.79 14.78
N ARG A 101 4.14 -0.86 16.10
CA ARG A 101 5.32 -1.51 16.67
C ARG A 101 5.39 -2.98 16.27
N HIS A 102 4.26 -3.68 16.32
CA HIS A 102 4.19 -5.07 15.93
C HIS A 102 4.62 -5.29 14.47
N HIS A 103 4.07 -4.52 13.55
CA HIS A 103 4.37 -4.69 12.13
C HIS A 103 5.77 -4.22 11.76
N LEU A 104 6.27 -3.16 12.39
CA LEU A 104 7.65 -2.71 12.15
C LEU A 104 8.65 -3.73 12.72
N ALA A 105 8.32 -4.38 13.83
CA ALA A 105 9.16 -5.45 14.37
C ALA A 105 9.18 -6.66 13.42
N LEU A 106 8.03 -7.03 12.87
CA LEU A 106 7.97 -8.11 11.90
C LEU A 106 8.82 -7.81 10.65
N ALA A 107 8.71 -6.59 10.11
CA ALA A 107 9.50 -6.19 8.96
C ALA A 107 10.99 -6.29 9.27
N SER A 108 11.41 -5.78 10.42
CA SER A 108 12.80 -5.81 10.86
C SER A 108 13.31 -7.23 11.07
N ASN A 109 12.47 -8.10 11.60
CA ASN A 109 12.86 -9.50 11.81
C ASN A 109 12.96 -10.27 10.50
N LEU A 110 12.09 -9.96 9.53
CA LEU A 110 12.12 -10.59 8.22
C LEU A 110 13.33 -10.14 7.40
N ARG A 111 13.76 -8.90 7.56
CA ARG A 111 14.88 -8.34 6.83
C ARG A 111 15.77 -7.54 7.79
N PRO A 112 16.55 -8.25 8.64
CA PRO A 112 17.36 -7.55 9.66
C PRO A 112 18.45 -6.65 9.07
N GLU A 113 18.85 -6.89 7.82
CA GLU A 113 19.84 -6.06 7.15
C GLU A 113 19.27 -4.68 6.72
N ARG A 114 17.95 -4.51 6.72
CA ARG A 114 17.31 -3.25 6.35
C ARG A 114 17.34 -2.29 7.54
N ARG A 115 18.25 -1.31 7.47
CA ARG A 115 18.41 -0.32 8.54
C ARG A 115 17.20 0.60 8.67
N ASP A 116 16.56 0.93 7.56
CA ASP A 116 15.38 1.79 7.58
C ASP A 116 14.23 1.18 8.39
N TYR A 117 14.02 -0.13 8.29
CA TYR A 117 12.98 -0.82 9.07
C TYR A 117 13.24 -0.65 10.57
N ARG A 118 14.48 -0.87 10.98
CA ARG A 118 14.86 -0.75 12.38
C ARG A 118 14.74 0.69 12.87
N ILE A 119 15.16 1.65 12.06
CA ILE A 119 15.11 3.06 12.43
C ILE A 119 13.67 3.50 12.70
N TYR A 120 12.74 3.15 11.83
CA TYR A 120 11.34 3.54 12.03
C TYR A 120 10.75 2.88 13.25
N ARG A 121 11.12 1.63 13.55
CA ARG A 121 10.68 0.96 14.76
C ARG A 121 11.19 1.67 16.00
N GLU A 122 12.46 2.04 16.00
CA GLU A 122 13.08 2.71 17.14
C GLU A 122 12.55 4.11 17.40
N ARG A 123 12.04 4.76 16.36
CA ARG A 123 11.48 6.11 16.48
C ARG A 123 10.07 6.15 17.06
N LEU A 124 9.44 5.00 17.23
CA LEU A 124 8.11 4.97 17.83
C LEU A 124 8.18 5.42 19.28
N PRO A 125 7.11 6.10 19.78
CA PRO A 125 7.06 6.47 21.20
C PRO A 125 7.13 5.24 22.09
N ALA A 126 7.77 5.39 23.25
CA ALA A 126 7.81 4.33 24.24
C ALA A 126 6.39 4.01 24.69
N GLN A 127 6.17 2.75 25.10
CA GLN A 127 4.91 2.36 25.71
C GLN A 127 4.80 2.99 27.09
N SER A 128 3.63 3.55 27.36
CA SER A 128 3.34 4.12 28.66
C SER A 128 2.91 3.03 29.66
#